data_95bc335620dfa319fc0c1c3232848990
#
_entry.id   95bc335620dfa319fc0c1c3232848990
#
_cell.length_a   1.000
_cell.length_b   1.000
_cell.length_c   1.000
_cell.angle_alpha   90.00
_cell.angle_beta   90.00
_cell.angle_gamma   90.00
#
_symmetry.space_group_name_H-M   'P 1'
#
loop_
_entity.id
_entity.type
_entity.pdbx_description
1 polymer ?
#
loop_
_entity_poly.entity_id
_entity_poly.type
_entity_poly.pdbx_seq_one_letter_code
_entity_poly.pdbx_strand_id
1 'polypeptide(L)'
;DYIRNCIDYFCHLLREPSFYQVLQQNETDFFNCEYGQAVAWCQNGEKNLYIPSYADVLKVVLISYFGKVRIGDLVHLLSGRTGEKKGLTKKEISKKLSEESFEKLGAGVKAFVCEKNFKGFQKALKKAGYCCSRLLYSQSVLNYCYAMYLLMDRQGIGEEEKESLLARWMTMVMLTGHYQSGGEGTVLKDYANATEEGFASYLAQIEELKLTEEFYDSILPDKFASTTARTAPFLVYVATQCARGVHSLYSDVTIEELYKNKTESYQILPKTYLAKCGYKTREIYGQVANLTYISKETKDIVKRKAPADYREKLEEIIGRESITASLQENGLTEEIFTAGEKDVTKILADRRKQMALEIKEFYKTL
;
A
#
# COMPACT_ATOMS: atom_id res chain seq x y z
N ASP A 1 -23.81 7.25 -6.41
CA ASP A 1 -24.22 8.34 -5.48
C ASP A 1 -23.25 9.51 -5.45
N TYR A 2 -21.93 9.29 -5.44
CA TYR A 2 -20.96 10.38 -5.35
C TYR A 2 -20.85 11.18 -6.66
N ILE A 3 -20.82 10.54 -7.82
CA ILE A 3 -20.88 11.20 -9.14
C ILE A 3 -22.20 11.98 -9.25
N ARG A 4 -23.30 11.39 -8.81
CA ARG A 4 -24.60 12.05 -8.76
C ARG A 4 -24.56 13.29 -7.87
N ASN A 5 -23.98 13.22 -6.68
CA ASN A 5 -23.80 14.37 -5.81
C ASN A 5 -22.90 15.45 -6.42
N CYS A 6 -21.85 15.05 -7.16
CA CYS A 6 -21.02 15.99 -7.92
C CYS A 6 -21.80 16.64 -9.06
N ILE A 7 -22.64 15.90 -9.77
CA ILE A 7 -23.52 16.38 -10.83
C ILE A 7 -24.59 17.31 -10.25
N ASP A 8 -25.25 16.94 -9.15
CA ASP A 8 -26.25 17.75 -8.47
C ASP A 8 -25.64 19.08 -7.97
N TYR A 9 -24.45 19.01 -7.37
CA TYR A 9 -23.72 20.20 -6.94
C TYR A 9 -23.32 21.08 -8.13
N PHE A 10 -22.84 20.47 -9.20
CA PHE A 10 -22.47 21.12 -10.45
C PHE A 10 -23.66 21.82 -11.11
N CYS A 11 -24.82 21.16 -11.16
CA CYS A 11 -26.07 21.72 -11.73
C CYS A 11 -26.61 22.85 -10.87
N HIS A 12 -26.53 22.72 -9.55
CA HIS A 12 -26.90 23.79 -8.62
C HIS A 12 -26.04 25.04 -8.82
N LEU A 13 -24.74 24.86 -9.06
CA LEU A 13 -23.81 25.97 -9.33
C LEU A 13 -24.06 26.66 -10.69
N LEU A 14 -24.43 25.91 -11.69
CA LEU A 14 -24.65 26.47 -13.04
C LEU A 14 -26.02 27.11 -13.22
N ARG A 15 -27.01 26.81 -12.40
CA ARG A 15 -28.44 27.31 -12.52
C ARG A 15 -29.05 27.15 -13.91
N GLU A 16 -28.62 26.16 -14.69
CA GLU A 16 -29.15 25.87 -16.03
C GLU A 16 -29.86 24.51 -16.06
N PRO A 17 -31.19 24.43 -15.99
CA PRO A 17 -31.94 23.18 -16.01
C PRO A 17 -31.69 22.30 -17.24
N SER A 18 -31.40 22.90 -18.39
CA SER A 18 -31.07 22.20 -19.63
C SER A 18 -29.74 21.44 -19.53
N PHE A 19 -28.77 21.96 -18.79
CA PHE A 19 -27.51 21.33 -18.57
C PHE A 19 -27.61 20.15 -17.58
N TYR A 20 -28.51 20.25 -16.61
CA TYR A 20 -28.85 19.18 -15.70
C TYR A 20 -29.38 17.93 -16.41
N GLN A 21 -30.33 18.13 -17.35
CA GLN A 21 -30.88 17.03 -18.15
C GLN A 21 -29.81 16.32 -18.99
N VAL A 22 -28.93 17.09 -19.63
CA VAL A 22 -27.82 16.53 -20.41
C VAL A 22 -26.85 15.75 -19.52
N LEU A 23 -26.52 16.23 -18.31
CA LEU A 23 -25.66 15.54 -17.39
C LEU A 23 -26.31 14.27 -16.83
N GLN A 24 -27.60 14.30 -16.49
CA GLN A 24 -28.34 13.10 -16.06
C GLN A 24 -28.34 12.03 -17.15
N GLN A 25 -28.57 12.43 -18.41
CA GLN A 25 -28.53 11.52 -19.53
C GLN A 25 -27.10 10.94 -19.74
N ASN A 26 -26.10 11.80 -19.70
CA ASN A 26 -24.69 11.36 -19.79
C ASN A 26 -24.27 10.45 -18.65
N GLU A 27 -24.78 10.65 -17.43
CA GLU A 27 -24.51 9.74 -16.30
C GLU A 27 -25.14 8.37 -16.56
N THR A 28 -26.37 8.30 -17.02
CA THR A 28 -27.04 7.05 -17.39
C THR A 28 -26.28 6.37 -18.53
N ASP A 29 -25.88 7.13 -19.53
CA ASP A 29 -25.09 6.64 -20.65
C ASP A 29 -23.70 6.19 -20.21
N PHE A 30 -23.08 6.88 -19.22
CA PHE A 30 -21.80 6.45 -18.62
C PHE A 30 -21.92 5.10 -17.91
N PHE A 31 -22.97 4.88 -17.12
CA PHE A 31 -23.17 3.59 -16.44
C PHE A 31 -23.53 2.46 -17.41
N ASN A 32 -24.16 2.76 -18.53
CA ASN A 32 -24.51 1.80 -19.57
C ASN A 32 -23.45 1.68 -20.67
N CYS A 33 -22.46 2.58 -20.71
CA CYS A 33 -21.39 2.55 -21.69
C CYS A 33 -20.24 1.60 -21.27
N GLU A 34 -19.34 1.37 -22.21
CA GLU A 34 -18.15 0.54 -22.02
C GLU A 34 -17.31 0.97 -20.80
N TYR A 35 -17.18 2.29 -20.55
CA TYR A 35 -16.39 2.80 -19.42
C TYR A 35 -17.07 2.54 -18.08
N GLY A 36 -18.38 2.67 -18.00
CA GLY A 36 -19.13 2.32 -16.78
C GLY A 36 -19.02 0.85 -16.43
N GLN A 37 -19.12 -0.03 -17.43
CA GLN A 37 -18.91 -1.46 -17.26
C GLN A 37 -17.47 -1.79 -16.87
N ALA A 38 -16.47 -1.12 -17.44
CA ALA A 38 -15.07 -1.29 -17.11
C ALA A 38 -14.73 -0.82 -15.69
N VAL A 39 -15.32 0.29 -15.21
CA VAL A 39 -15.21 0.73 -13.82
C VAL A 39 -15.84 -0.30 -12.88
N ALA A 40 -17.02 -0.80 -13.19
CA ALA A 40 -17.67 -1.87 -12.43
C ALA A 40 -16.82 -3.16 -12.39
N TRP A 41 -16.16 -3.50 -13.49
CA TRP A 41 -15.22 -4.62 -13.55
C TRP A 41 -14.01 -4.41 -12.61
N CYS A 42 -13.41 -3.21 -12.56
CA CYS A 42 -12.35 -2.88 -11.61
C CYS A 42 -12.80 -3.02 -10.15
N GLN A 43 -14.07 -2.72 -9.86
CA GLN A 43 -14.63 -2.80 -8.50
C GLN A 43 -14.98 -4.22 -8.07
N ASN A 44 -15.42 -5.07 -9.02
CA ASN A 44 -16.00 -6.38 -8.73
C ASN A 44 -15.03 -7.56 -8.90
N GLY A 45 -13.75 -7.32 -9.18
CA GLY A 45 -12.75 -8.38 -9.28
C GLY A 45 -12.46 -9.02 -7.91
N GLU A 46 -12.94 -10.23 -7.66
CA GLU A 46 -12.80 -10.96 -6.38
C GLU A 46 -11.36 -11.08 -5.87
N LYS A 47 -10.37 -11.03 -6.77
CA LYS A 47 -8.94 -11.14 -6.46
C LYS A 47 -8.17 -9.83 -6.58
N ASN A 48 -8.87 -8.71 -6.76
CA ASN A 48 -8.21 -7.43 -6.89
C ASN A 48 -7.71 -6.94 -5.52
N LEU A 49 -6.46 -6.48 -5.50
CA LEU A 49 -5.84 -5.85 -4.33
C LEU A 49 -6.29 -4.41 -4.17
N TYR A 50 -6.50 -3.73 -5.29
CA TYR A 50 -7.02 -2.37 -5.37
C TYR A 50 -8.44 -2.41 -5.90
N ILE A 51 -9.39 -1.93 -5.09
CA ILE A 51 -10.82 -1.86 -5.41
C ILE A 51 -11.23 -0.40 -5.33
N PRO A 52 -11.20 0.34 -6.46
CA PRO A 52 -11.46 1.76 -6.48
C PRO A 52 -12.95 2.07 -6.36
N SER A 53 -13.29 3.09 -5.58
CA SER A 53 -14.58 3.79 -5.68
C SER A 53 -14.56 4.78 -6.85
N TYR A 54 -15.72 5.32 -7.23
CA TYR A 54 -15.78 6.40 -8.24
C TYR A 54 -14.96 7.64 -7.83
N ALA A 55 -14.93 7.95 -6.54
CA ALA A 55 -14.09 9.03 -6.02
C ALA A 55 -12.59 8.76 -6.23
N ASP A 56 -12.17 7.49 -6.10
CA ASP A 56 -10.79 7.09 -6.35
C ASP A 56 -10.43 7.23 -7.84
N VAL A 57 -11.32 6.80 -8.74
CA VAL A 57 -11.15 7.00 -10.19
C VAL A 57 -10.94 8.48 -10.50
N LEU A 58 -11.84 9.34 -10.00
CA LEU A 58 -11.75 10.78 -10.22
C LEU A 58 -10.47 11.37 -9.62
N LYS A 59 -10.04 10.92 -8.45
CA LYS A 59 -8.81 11.39 -7.80
C LYS A 59 -7.56 11.04 -8.62
N VAL A 60 -7.46 9.81 -9.11
CA VAL A 60 -6.37 9.38 -9.98
C VAL A 60 -6.34 10.18 -11.29
N VAL A 61 -7.51 10.38 -11.92
CA VAL A 61 -7.62 11.17 -13.15
C VAL A 61 -7.24 12.63 -12.92
N LEU A 62 -7.67 13.22 -11.80
CA LEU A 62 -7.31 14.60 -11.44
C LEU A 62 -5.79 14.78 -11.32
N ILE A 63 -5.11 13.87 -10.64
CA ILE A 63 -3.65 13.90 -10.52
C ILE A 63 -3.01 13.76 -11.90
N SER A 64 -3.42 12.73 -12.64
CA SER A 64 -2.76 12.32 -13.87
C SER A 64 -2.97 13.27 -15.05
N TYR A 65 -4.14 13.90 -15.17
CA TYR A 65 -4.52 14.69 -16.34
C TYR A 65 -4.68 16.19 -16.06
N PHE A 66 -4.86 16.56 -14.79
CA PHE A 66 -5.11 17.96 -14.43
C PHE A 66 -4.08 18.56 -13.47
N GLY A 67 -3.17 17.75 -12.92
CA GLY A 67 -2.22 18.21 -11.90
C GLY A 67 -2.92 18.78 -10.67
N LYS A 68 -4.06 18.20 -10.27
CA LYS A 68 -4.88 18.57 -9.14
C LYS A 68 -5.17 17.34 -8.30
N VAL A 69 -5.61 17.54 -7.06
CA VAL A 69 -5.91 16.42 -6.16
C VAL A 69 -7.26 16.56 -5.47
N ARG A 70 -7.77 17.79 -5.35
CA ARG A 70 -9.04 18.07 -4.70
C ARG A 70 -10.20 17.92 -5.69
N ILE A 71 -11.15 17.06 -5.39
CA ILE A 71 -12.31 16.83 -6.28
C ILE A 71 -13.13 18.11 -6.52
N GLY A 72 -13.14 19.04 -5.56
CA GLY A 72 -13.73 20.37 -5.77
C GLY A 72 -13.11 21.14 -6.94
N ASP A 73 -11.82 20.93 -7.23
CA ASP A 73 -11.19 21.55 -8.40
C ASP A 73 -11.75 21.03 -9.72
N LEU A 74 -12.17 19.74 -9.76
CA LEU A 74 -12.79 19.17 -10.95
C LEU A 74 -14.09 19.89 -11.30
N VAL A 75 -14.90 20.23 -10.31
CA VAL A 75 -16.15 20.99 -10.49
C VAL A 75 -15.87 22.35 -11.14
N HIS A 76 -14.83 23.04 -10.68
CA HIS A 76 -14.43 24.33 -11.26
C HIS A 76 -13.91 24.18 -12.71
N LEU A 77 -13.12 23.13 -12.99
CA LEU A 77 -12.61 22.83 -14.32
C LEU A 77 -13.75 22.51 -15.30
N LEU A 78 -14.65 21.60 -14.93
CA LEU A 78 -15.79 21.21 -15.76
C LEU A 78 -16.81 22.34 -15.96
N SER A 79 -16.90 23.29 -15.01
CA SER A 79 -17.74 24.48 -15.13
C SER A 79 -17.12 25.63 -15.94
N GLY A 80 -15.89 25.46 -16.39
CA GLY A 80 -15.15 26.49 -17.11
C GLY A 80 -14.83 27.75 -16.28
N ARG A 81 -14.85 27.64 -14.93
CA ARG A 81 -14.67 28.79 -14.02
C ARG A 81 -13.21 29.17 -13.75
N THR A 82 -12.26 28.59 -14.40
CA THR A 82 -10.84 28.85 -14.14
C THR A 82 -10.22 29.76 -15.17
N GLY A 83 -9.72 30.90 -14.72
CA GLY A 83 -8.66 31.69 -15.33
C GLY A 83 -9.08 32.88 -16.18
N GLU A 84 -8.54 34.02 -15.82
CA GLU A 84 -8.49 35.21 -16.67
C GLU A 84 -7.62 34.95 -17.92
N LYS A 85 -8.23 34.90 -19.10
CA LYS A 85 -7.50 35.02 -20.38
C LYS A 85 -8.02 36.26 -21.12
N LYS A 86 -7.09 37.17 -21.43
CA LYS A 86 -7.32 38.38 -22.20
C LYS A 86 -7.72 38.02 -23.65
N GLY A 87 -8.84 38.56 -24.12
CA GLY A 87 -9.14 38.62 -25.57
C GLY A 87 -10.37 37.86 -26.08
N LEU A 88 -11.07 37.08 -25.26
CA LEU A 88 -12.33 36.39 -25.61
C LEU A 88 -13.45 36.78 -24.64
N THR A 89 -14.71 36.63 -25.06
CA THR A 89 -15.80 36.85 -24.13
C THR A 89 -15.79 35.80 -23.03
N LYS A 90 -16.15 36.21 -21.81
CA LYS A 90 -16.14 35.35 -20.62
C LYS A 90 -16.92 34.03 -20.82
N LYS A 91 -17.95 34.06 -21.66
CA LYS A 91 -18.84 32.93 -21.98
C LYS A 91 -18.16 31.92 -22.94
N GLU A 92 -17.44 32.41 -23.96
CA GLU A 92 -16.71 31.53 -24.92
C GLU A 92 -15.53 30.84 -24.30
N ILE A 93 -14.77 31.55 -23.44
CA ILE A 93 -13.66 30.95 -22.65
C ILE A 93 -14.17 29.85 -21.74
N SER A 94 -15.29 30.11 -21.04
CA SER A 94 -15.88 29.12 -20.13
C SER A 94 -16.34 27.85 -20.86
N LYS A 95 -16.99 28.00 -22.03
CA LYS A 95 -17.45 26.86 -22.82
C LYS A 95 -16.27 26.02 -23.33
N LYS A 96 -15.26 26.65 -23.92
CA LYS A 96 -14.08 25.97 -24.45
C LYS A 96 -13.30 25.22 -23.35
N LEU A 97 -13.08 25.85 -22.19
CA LEU A 97 -12.43 25.22 -21.03
C LEU A 97 -13.22 24.04 -20.49
N SER A 98 -14.55 24.14 -20.47
CA SER A 98 -15.41 23.04 -20.08
C SER A 98 -15.28 21.86 -21.04
N GLU A 99 -15.39 22.07 -22.35
CA GLU A 99 -15.23 21.04 -23.38
C GLU A 99 -13.87 20.34 -23.28
N GLU A 100 -12.76 21.09 -23.23
CA GLU A 100 -11.41 20.55 -23.06
C GLU A 100 -11.27 19.75 -21.75
N SER A 101 -11.95 20.17 -20.68
CA SER A 101 -11.91 19.47 -19.39
C SER A 101 -12.69 18.16 -19.44
N PHE A 102 -13.83 18.11 -20.13
CA PHE A 102 -14.58 16.86 -20.34
C PHE A 102 -13.79 15.87 -21.21
N GLU A 103 -13.11 16.34 -22.26
CA GLU A 103 -12.25 15.49 -23.09
C GLU A 103 -11.10 14.89 -22.26
N LYS A 104 -10.42 15.70 -21.44
CA LYS A 104 -9.37 15.24 -20.53
C LYS A 104 -9.90 14.24 -19.49
N LEU A 105 -11.08 14.50 -18.93
CA LEU A 105 -11.72 13.58 -18.00
C LEU A 105 -11.99 12.23 -18.66
N GLY A 106 -12.59 12.23 -19.86
CA GLY A 106 -12.86 11.03 -20.64
C GLY A 106 -11.58 10.24 -20.95
N ALA A 107 -10.54 10.93 -21.43
CA ALA A 107 -9.22 10.30 -21.69
C ALA A 107 -8.62 9.69 -20.41
N GLY A 108 -8.73 10.40 -19.29
CA GLY A 108 -8.23 9.92 -18.00
C GLY A 108 -8.98 8.69 -17.48
N VAL A 109 -10.30 8.70 -17.57
CA VAL A 109 -11.13 7.53 -17.20
C VAL A 109 -10.81 6.34 -18.10
N LYS A 110 -10.65 6.54 -19.41
CA LYS A 110 -10.25 5.51 -20.36
C LYS A 110 -8.90 4.88 -19.99
N ALA A 111 -7.92 5.70 -19.65
CA ALA A 111 -6.60 5.22 -19.22
C ALA A 111 -6.68 4.44 -17.90
N PHE A 112 -7.50 4.93 -16.95
CA PHE A 112 -7.72 4.26 -15.66
C PHE A 112 -8.31 2.86 -15.81
N VAL A 113 -9.37 2.72 -16.61
CA VAL A 113 -10.10 1.45 -16.80
C VAL A 113 -9.47 0.55 -17.86
N CYS A 114 -8.38 0.98 -18.50
CA CYS A 114 -7.65 0.15 -19.44
C CYS A 114 -7.21 -1.14 -18.75
N GLU A 115 -7.70 -2.28 -19.24
CA GLU A 115 -7.48 -3.59 -18.63
C GLU A 115 -5.99 -3.90 -18.45
N LYS A 116 -5.17 -3.56 -19.45
CA LYS A 116 -3.71 -3.70 -19.41
C LYS A 116 -3.11 -2.92 -18.23
N ASN A 117 -3.46 -1.64 -18.08
CA ASN A 117 -2.95 -0.79 -17.02
C ASN A 117 -3.39 -1.26 -15.65
N PHE A 118 -4.68 -1.58 -15.50
CA PHE A 118 -5.22 -2.01 -14.21
C PHE A 118 -4.64 -3.34 -13.76
N LYS A 119 -4.54 -4.33 -14.68
CA LYS A 119 -3.91 -5.63 -14.39
C LYS A 119 -2.41 -5.49 -14.11
N GLY A 120 -1.68 -4.66 -14.85
CA GLY A 120 -0.26 -4.40 -14.61
C GLY A 120 -0.03 -3.76 -13.24
N PHE A 121 -0.86 -2.80 -12.83
CA PHE A 121 -0.82 -2.25 -11.49
C PHE A 121 -1.04 -3.32 -10.40
N GLN A 122 -2.03 -4.20 -10.57
CA GLN A 122 -2.27 -5.31 -9.65
C GLN A 122 -1.07 -6.27 -9.56
N LYS A 123 -0.40 -6.54 -10.69
CA LYS A 123 0.82 -7.35 -10.71
C LYS A 123 1.97 -6.69 -9.96
N ALA A 124 2.16 -5.38 -10.14
CA ALA A 124 3.18 -4.63 -9.41
C ALA A 124 2.96 -4.67 -7.90
N LEU A 125 1.70 -4.56 -7.43
CA LEU A 125 1.37 -4.74 -6.01
C LEU A 125 1.71 -6.17 -5.52
N LYS A 126 1.42 -7.20 -6.31
CA LYS A 126 1.79 -8.58 -5.97
C LYS A 126 3.30 -8.77 -5.95
N LYS A 127 4.04 -8.17 -6.89
CA LYS A 127 5.51 -8.19 -6.92
C LYS A 127 6.11 -7.57 -5.67
N ALA A 128 5.49 -6.51 -5.12
CA ALA A 128 5.86 -5.92 -3.83
C ALA A 128 5.44 -6.78 -2.61
N GLY A 129 4.87 -7.98 -2.83
CA GLY A 129 4.50 -8.93 -1.78
C GLY A 129 3.10 -8.77 -1.21
N TYR A 130 2.29 -7.82 -1.70
CA TYR A 130 0.93 -7.65 -1.21
C TYR A 130 0.04 -8.79 -1.71
N CYS A 131 -0.20 -9.78 -0.87
CA CYS A 131 -0.98 -10.97 -1.21
C CYS A 131 -2.50 -10.80 -1.04
N CYS A 132 -2.93 -9.81 -0.27
CA CYS A 132 -4.35 -9.47 -0.07
C CYS A 132 -4.52 -8.01 0.36
N SER A 133 -5.74 -7.49 0.19
CA SER A 133 -6.08 -6.07 0.48
C SER A 133 -5.85 -5.66 1.95
N ARG A 134 -5.80 -6.59 2.90
CA ARG A 134 -5.50 -6.30 4.31
C ARG A 134 -4.08 -5.79 4.56
N LEU A 135 -3.15 -6.07 3.65
CA LEU A 135 -1.79 -5.51 3.68
C LEU A 135 -1.73 -4.06 3.17
N LEU A 136 -2.80 -3.60 2.52
CA LEU A 136 -2.92 -2.28 1.92
C LEU A 136 -3.84 -1.41 2.78
N TYR A 137 -3.28 -0.61 3.68
CA TYR A 137 -4.06 0.11 4.68
C TYR A 137 -4.59 1.47 4.21
N SER A 138 -4.07 2.03 3.12
CA SER A 138 -4.39 3.38 2.66
C SER A 138 -4.82 3.43 1.20
N GLN A 139 -6.12 3.66 0.98
CA GLN A 139 -6.68 3.84 -0.35
C GLN A 139 -6.06 5.06 -1.08
N SER A 140 -5.77 6.14 -0.36
CA SER A 140 -5.12 7.32 -0.95
C SER A 140 -3.73 7.01 -1.47
N VAL A 141 -2.94 6.21 -0.75
CA VAL A 141 -1.62 5.77 -1.23
C VAL A 141 -1.74 4.95 -2.51
N LEU A 142 -2.74 4.04 -2.59
CA LEU A 142 -2.99 3.27 -3.81
C LEU A 142 -3.36 4.18 -4.99
N ASN A 143 -4.22 5.18 -4.76
CA ASN A 143 -4.60 6.15 -5.79
C ASN A 143 -3.38 6.92 -6.30
N TYR A 144 -2.49 7.36 -5.40
CA TYR A 144 -1.27 8.06 -5.76
C TYR A 144 -0.30 7.17 -6.54
N CYS A 145 -0.11 5.95 -6.10
CA CYS A 145 0.71 4.96 -6.80
C CYS A 145 0.15 4.59 -8.17
N TYR A 146 -1.19 4.50 -8.32
CA TYR A 146 -1.78 4.23 -9.64
C TYR A 146 -1.64 5.42 -10.58
N ALA A 147 -1.73 6.66 -10.08
CA ALA A 147 -1.42 7.84 -10.89
C ALA A 147 0.03 7.81 -11.43
N MET A 148 1.00 7.38 -10.61
CA MET A 148 2.39 7.19 -11.04
C MET A 148 2.53 6.07 -12.07
N TYR A 149 1.78 4.97 -11.92
CA TYR A 149 1.76 3.88 -12.90
C TYR A 149 1.26 4.35 -14.27
N LEU A 150 0.19 5.17 -14.29
CA LEU A 150 -0.33 5.76 -15.52
C LEU A 150 0.64 6.80 -16.13
N LEU A 151 1.45 7.46 -15.31
CA LEU A 151 2.52 8.32 -15.80
C LEU A 151 3.60 7.52 -16.53
N MET A 152 4.05 6.41 -15.94
CA MET A 152 5.02 5.51 -16.57
C MET A 152 4.52 4.94 -17.89
N ASP A 153 3.23 4.61 -18.00
CA ASP A 153 2.60 4.17 -19.24
C ASP A 153 2.67 5.24 -20.33
N ARG A 154 2.40 6.50 -19.99
CA ARG A 154 2.53 7.65 -20.92
C ARG A 154 3.99 7.97 -21.29
N GLN A 155 4.95 7.64 -20.43
CA GLN A 155 6.38 7.75 -20.71
C GLN A 155 6.89 6.61 -21.58
N GLY A 156 6.04 5.62 -21.94
CA GLY A 156 6.42 4.50 -22.79
C GLY A 156 7.28 3.45 -22.10
N ILE A 157 7.31 3.41 -20.78
CA ILE A 157 8.06 2.41 -20.01
C ILE A 157 7.44 1.03 -20.22
N GLY A 158 8.26 0.01 -20.43
CA GLY A 158 7.83 -1.37 -20.65
C GLY A 158 7.09 -1.98 -19.47
N GLU A 159 6.23 -3.00 -19.69
CA GLU A 159 5.37 -3.55 -18.64
C GLU A 159 6.16 -4.12 -17.46
N GLU A 160 7.19 -4.93 -17.72
CA GLU A 160 8.01 -5.54 -16.66
C GLU A 160 8.76 -4.48 -15.83
N GLU A 161 9.25 -3.45 -16.51
CA GLU A 161 9.94 -2.34 -15.87
C GLU A 161 8.97 -1.51 -15.03
N LYS A 162 7.74 -1.20 -15.54
CA LYS A 162 6.68 -0.54 -14.75
C LYS A 162 6.33 -1.33 -13.49
N GLU A 163 6.23 -2.66 -13.59
CA GLU A 163 5.94 -3.52 -12.45
C GLU A 163 7.02 -3.42 -11.38
N SER A 164 8.29 -3.43 -11.77
CA SER A 164 9.44 -3.27 -10.87
C SER A 164 9.52 -1.88 -10.25
N LEU A 165 9.46 -0.85 -11.07
CA LEU A 165 9.53 0.54 -10.61
C LEU A 165 8.39 0.87 -9.64
N LEU A 166 7.17 0.38 -9.93
CA LEU A 166 6.05 0.62 -9.02
C LEU A 166 6.17 -0.18 -7.73
N ALA A 167 6.64 -1.44 -7.79
CA ALA A 167 6.86 -2.25 -6.60
C ALA A 167 7.86 -1.56 -5.65
N ARG A 168 8.97 -1.03 -6.19
CA ARG A 168 9.95 -0.22 -5.44
C ARG A 168 9.30 1.05 -4.87
N TRP A 169 8.62 1.82 -5.72
CA TRP A 169 7.93 3.05 -5.30
C TRP A 169 6.95 2.80 -4.15
N MET A 170 6.06 1.80 -4.30
CA MET A 170 5.06 1.47 -3.28
C MET A 170 5.72 1.05 -1.96
N THR A 171 6.75 0.21 -2.03
CA THR A 171 7.48 -0.25 -0.85
C THR A 171 8.17 0.93 -0.13
N MET A 172 8.87 1.80 -0.87
CA MET A 172 9.52 3.00 -0.35
C MET A 172 8.51 3.95 0.32
N VAL A 173 7.41 4.24 -0.35
CA VAL A 173 6.33 5.11 0.15
C VAL A 173 5.76 4.58 1.48
N MET A 174 5.54 3.27 1.56
CA MET A 174 5.02 2.62 2.77
C MET A 174 6.04 2.63 3.92
N LEU A 175 7.29 2.32 3.65
CA LEU A 175 8.36 2.28 4.66
C LEU A 175 8.65 3.66 5.26
N THR A 176 8.72 4.67 4.41
CA THR A 176 9.12 6.02 4.80
C THR A 176 7.95 6.87 5.31
N GLY A 177 6.71 6.46 5.01
CA GLY A 177 5.52 7.26 5.30
C GLY A 177 5.44 8.50 4.40
N HIS A 178 5.93 8.40 3.16
CA HIS A 178 6.11 9.51 2.22
C HIS A 178 4.85 10.39 2.02
N TYR A 179 3.67 9.78 2.09
CA TYR A 179 2.38 10.46 1.92
C TYR A 179 1.60 10.66 3.24
N GLN A 180 2.20 10.43 4.40
CA GLN A 180 1.48 10.53 5.69
C GLN A 180 1.16 11.98 6.09
N SER A 181 2.07 12.90 5.84
CA SER A 181 1.89 14.32 6.15
C SER A 181 1.88 15.13 4.87
N GLY A 182 0.79 15.89 4.63
CA GLY A 182 0.67 16.72 3.42
C GLY A 182 0.63 15.91 2.10
N GLY A 183 0.16 14.67 2.13
CA GLY A 183 0.22 13.73 1.00
C GLY A 183 -0.36 14.27 -0.30
N GLU A 184 -1.39 15.13 -0.25
CA GLU A 184 -1.96 15.77 -1.44
C GLU A 184 -0.97 16.72 -2.13
N GLY A 185 -0.24 17.54 -1.37
CA GLY A 185 0.80 18.42 -1.92
C GLY A 185 2.02 17.63 -2.38
N THR A 186 2.40 16.61 -1.62
CA THR A 186 3.55 15.74 -1.94
C THR A 186 3.32 15.00 -3.25
N VAL A 187 2.16 14.37 -3.46
CA VAL A 187 1.90 13.63 -4.70
C VAL A 187 1.89 14.53 -5.93
N LEU A 188 1.40 15.75 -5.83
CA LEU A 188 1.44 16.69 -6.96
C LEU A 188 2.88 17.11 -7.31
N LYS A 189 3.71 17.32 -6.30
CA LYS A 189 5.13 17.60 -6.48
C LYS A 189 5.86 16.40 -7.10
N ASP A 190 5.66 15.21 -6.55
CA ASP A 190 6.26 13.99 -7.08
C ASP A 190 5.84 13.75 -8.53
N TYR A 191 4.56 13.94 -8.83
CA TYR A 191 4.02 13.76 -10.17
C TYR A 191 4.61 14.75 -11.17
N ALA A 192 4.78 16.02 -10.78
CA ALA A 192 5.42 17.03 -11.61
C ALA A 192 6.89 16.72 -11.87
N ASN A 193 7.66 16.41 -10.82
CA ASN A 193 9.08 16.07 -10.94
C ASN A 193 9.28 14.79 -11.78
N ALA A 194 8.51 13.74 -11.52
CA ALA A 194 8.57 12.50 -12.29
C ALA A 194 8.14 12.68 -13.76
N THR A 195 7.30 13.69 -14.04
CA THR A 195 6.94 14.05 -15.43
C THR A 195 8.10 14.74 -16.14
N GLU A 196 8.81 15.63 -15.45
CA GLU A 196 9.92 16.42 -16.01
C GLU A 196 11.20 15.59 -16.16
N GLU A 197 11.56 14.83 -15.14
CA GLU A 197 12.84 14.11 -15.05
C GLU A 197 12.78 12.67 -15.58
N GLY A 198 11.58 12.13 -15.78
CA GLY A 198 11.32 10.69 -15.99
C GLY A 198 11.18 9.95 -14.67
N PHE A 199 10.18 9.04 -14.60
CA PHE A 199 9.84 8.35 -13.35
C PHE A 199 11.00 7.54 -12.77
N ALA A 200 11.74 6.79 -13.60
CA ALA A 200 12.85 5.97 -13.13
C ALA A 200 13.98 6.82 -12.50
N SER A 201 14.33 7.94 -13.13
CA SER A 201 15.36 8.87 -12.61
C SER A 201 14.90 9.50 -11.30
N TYR A 202 13.65 9.96 -11.25
CA TYR A 202 13.07 10.54 -10.05
C TYR A 202 13.01 9.55 -8.89
N LEU A 203 12.58 8.30 -9.14
CA LEU A 203 12.59 7.24 -8.13
C LEU A 203 13.98 7.04 -7.55
N ALA A 204 15.01 6.92 -8.40
CA ALA A 204 16.40 6.71 -7.94
C ALA A 204 16.86 7.83 -7.00
N GLN A 205 16.55 9.09 -7.30
CA GLN A 205 16.89 10.22 -6.44
C GLN A 205 16.17 10.16 -5.07
N ILE A 206 14.88 9.80 -5.07
CA ILE A 206 14.12 9.69 -3.81
C ILE A 206 14.62 8.51 -2.98
N GLU A 207 14.99 7.39 -3.60
CA GLU A 207 15.58 6.24 -2.92
C GLU A 207 16.91 6.60 -2.25
N GLU A 208 17.82 7.26 -2.97
CA GLU A 208 19.10 7.71 -2.41
C GLU A 208 18.90 8.64 -1.21
N LEU A 209 17.91 9.53 -1.28
CA LEU A 209 17.59 10.46 -0.20
C LEU A 209 16.97 9.79 1.02
N LYS A 210 16.11 8.77 0.83
CA LYS A 210 15.24 8.24 1.89
C LYS A 210 15.61 6.85 2.39
N LEU A 211 16.21 6.01 1.57
CA LEU A 211 16.55 4.63 1.89
C LEU A 211 18.05 4.48 2.15
N THR A 212 18.60 5.37 2.96
CA THR A 212 20.00 5.39 3.37
C THR A 212 20.36 4.19 4.24
N GLU A 213 21.66 3.93 4.42
CA GLU A 213 22.14 2.92 5.40
C GLU A 213 21.59 3.24 6.80
N GLU A 214 21.63 4.49 7.24
CA GLU A 214 21.07 4.91 8.52
C GLU A 214 19.58 4.60 8.66
N PHE A 215 18.82 4.73 7.56
CA PHE A 215 17.40 4.38 7.55
C PHE A 215 17.21 2.88 7.91
N TYR A 216 17.98 1.99 7.30
CA TYR A 216 17.86 0.56 7.53
C TYR A 216 18.48 0.09 8.86
N ASP A 217 19.58 0.74 9.29
CA ASP A 217 20.31 0.31 10.48
C ASP A 217 19.71 0.84 11.79
N SER A 218 18.98 1.96 11.74
CA SER A 218 18.48 2.65 12.94
C SER A 218 17.00 3.02 12.83
N ILE A 219 16.61 3.78 11.81
CA ILE A 219 15.25 4.37 11.74
C ILE A 219 14.18 3.28 11.54
N LEU A 220 14.39 2.34 10.63
CA LEU A 220 13.42 1.28 10.35
C LEU A 220 13.30 0.27 11.50
N PRO A 221 14.39 -0.21 12.14
CA PRO A 221 14.30 -1.02 13.36
C PRO A 221 13.47 -0.37 14.46
N ASP A 222 13.62 0.93 14.70
CA ASP A 222 12.87 1.63 15.72
C ASP A 222 11.36 1.69 15.43
N LYS A 223 10.95 1.71 14.16
CA LYS A 223 9.54 1.61 13.77
C LYS A 223 8.90 0.27 14.19
N PHE A 224 9.68 -0.80 14.30
CA PHE A 224 9.20 -2.11 14.78
C PHE A 224 9.07 -2.22 16.31
N ALA A 225 9.46 -1.20 17.06
CA ALA A 225 9.11 -1.06 18.47
C ALA A 225 7.64 -0.66 18.69
N SER A 226 6.92 -0.28 17.63
CA SER A 226 5.49 0.02 17.68
C SER A 226 4.66 -1.14 18.25
N THR A 227 3.62 -0.80 19.02
CA THR A 227 2.66 -1.77 19.55
C THR A 227 1.40 -1.92 18.68
N THR A 228 1.42 -1.36 17.48
CA THR A 228 0.30 -1.37 16.53
C THR A 228 0.66 -2.24 15.32
N ALA A 229 0.04 -3.40 15.18
CA ALA A 229 0.28 -4.33 14.08
C ALA A 229 -0.19 -3.86 12.70
N ARG A 230 -0.82 -2.69 12.61
CA ARG A 230 -1.26 -2.07 11.34
C ARG A 230 -0.40 -0.87 10.93
N THR A 231 0.84 -0.78 11.41
CA THR A 231 1.79 0.22 10.90
C THR A 231 2.28 -0.17 9.51
N ALA A 232 2.48 0.83 8.65
CA ALA A 232 2.94 0.58 7.29
C ALA A 232 4.26 -0.23 7.22
N PRO A 233 5.30 0.06 8.03
CA PRO A 233 6.51 -0.75 8.04
C PRO A 233 6.28 -2.23 8.40
N PHE A 234 5.40 -2.51 9.37
CA PHE A 234 5.10 -3.90 9.72
C PHE A 234 4.31 -4.63 8.62
N LEU A 235 3.38 -3.93 7.95
CA LEU A 235 2.67 -4.50 6.80
C LEU A 235 3.62 -4.77 5.62
N VAL A 236 4.63 -3.92 5.40
CA VAL A 236 5.69 -4.19 4.41
C VAL A 236 6.54 -5.39 4.82
N TYR A 237 6.86 -5.55 6.10
CA TYR A 237 7.57 -6.75 6.56
C TYR A 237 6.78 -8.03 6.27
N VAL A 238 5.48 -8.05 6.58
CA VAL A 238 4.62 -9.20 6.26
C VAL A 238 4.54 -9.41 4.74
N ALA A 239 4.44 -8.34 3.95
CA ALA A 239 4.46 -8.44 2.49
C ALA A 239 5.79 -9.03 1.98
N THR A 240 6.92 -8.62 2.56
CA THR A 240 8.24 -9.18 2.27
C THR A 240 8.29 -10.69 2.56
N GLN A 241 7.77 -11.12 3.70
CA GLN A 241 7.68 -12.54 4.03
C GLN A 241 6.80 -13.31 3.03
N CYS A 242 5.66 -12.75 2.64
CA CYS A 242 4.78 -13.34 1.62
C CYS A 242 5.50 -13.48 0.27
N ALA A 243 6.18 -12.44 -0.21
CA ALA A 243 6.91 -12.47 -1.48
C ALA A 243 8.04 -13.48 -1.52
N ARG A 244 8.72 -13.66 -0.38
CA ARG A 244 9.82 -14.61 -0.23
C ARG A 244 9.36 -16.04 0.05
N GLY A 245 8.06 -16.29 0.17
CA GLY A 245 7.51 -17.60 0.48
C GLY A 245 7.90 -18.12 1.87
N VAL A 246 8.15 -17.23 2.84
CA VAL A 246 8.59 -17.57 4.21
C VAL A 246 7.55 -18.47 4.88
N HIS A 247 8.02 -19.58 5.45
CA HIS A 247 7.19 -20.48 6.24
C HIS A 247 6.90 -19.91 7.63
N SER A 248 5.76 -20.23 8.15
CA SER A 248 5.39 -19.82 9.50
C SER A 248 6.24 -20.54 10.54
N LEU A 249 6.42 -19.92 11.70
CA LEU A 249 7.28 -20.45 12.74
C LEU A 249 6.88 -21.90 13.11
N TYR A 250 7.82 -22.83 12.96
CA TYR A 250 7.73 -24.27 13.23
C TYR A 250 6.67 -25.03 12.38
N SER A 251 6.47 -24.63 11.14
CA SER A 251 5.47 -25.24 10.25
C SER A 251 5.85 -25.03 8.78
N ASP A 252 5.38 -25.92 7.90
CA ASP A 252 5.55 -25.82 6.45
C ASP A 252 4.48 -24.93 5.78
N VAL A 253 3.55 -24.39 6.57
CA VAL A 253 2.51 -23.46 6.07
C VAL A 253 3.11 -22.06 5.92
N THR A 254 2.93 -21.45 4.76
CA THR A 254 3.51 -20.13 4.49
C THR A 254 2.80 -19.00 5.26
N ILE A 255 3.54 -17.91 5.54
CA ILE A 255 2.96 -16.67 6.09
C ILE A 255 1.86 -16.14 5.18
N GLU A 256 2.01 -16.25 3.86
CA GLU A 256 1.00 -15.84 2.89
C GLU A 256 -0.33 -16.57 3.08
N GLU A 257 -0.29 -17.89 3.22
CA GLU A 257 -1.50 -18.70 3.43
C GLU A 257 -2.19 -18.35 4.75
N LEU A 258 -1.44 -18.25 5.83
CA LEU A 258 -1.97 -17.86 7.14
C LEU A 258 -2.60 -16.47 7.10
N TYR A 259 -1.93 -15.52 6.43
CA TYR A 259 -2.42 -14.16 6.34
C TYR A 259 -3.68 -14.07 5.46
N LYS A 260 -3.75 -14.77 4.32
CA LYS A 260 -4.96 -14.87 3.48
C LYS A 260 -6.14 -15.49 4.24
N ASN A 261 -5.88 -16.50 5.07
CA ASN A 261 -6.88 -17.17 5.91
C ASN A 261 -7.25 -16.37 7.18
N LYS A 262 -6.83 -15.11 7.30
CA LYS A 262 -7.13 -14.22 8.43
C LYS A 262 -6.68 -14.76 9.77
N THR A 263 -5.59 -15.55 9.81
CA THR A 263 -5.00 -16.03 11.05
C THR A 263 -4.58 -14.86 11.92
N GLU A 264 -4.83 -14.94 13.22
CA GLU A 264 -4.39 -13.93 14.18
C GLU A 264 -2.89 -14.02 14.42
N SER A 265 -2.26 -12.85 14.65
CA SER A 265 -0.85 -12.80 15.05
C SER A 265 -0.63 -13.47 16.41
N TYR A 266 0.53 -14.07 16.56
CA TYR A 266 0.97 -14.77 17.77
C TYR A 266 2.16 -14.03 18.40
N GLN A 267 2.21 -13.96 19.74
CA GLN A 267 3.34 -13.41 20.47
C GLN A 267 4.43 -14.50 20.65
N ILE A 268 5.60 -14.27 20.10
CA ILE A 268 6.76 -15.16 20.20
C ILE A 268 7.14 -15.35 21.68
N LEU A 269 7.26 -14.25 22.40
CA LEU A 269 7.41 -14.21 23.85
C LEU A 269 6.08 -13.80 24.48
N PRO A 270 5.31 -14.75 25.06
CA PRO A 270 3.97 -14.48 25.57
C PRO A 270 3.96 -13.45 26.69
N LYS A 271 2.93 -12.59 26.72
CA LYS A 271 2.75 -11.57 27.77
C LYS A 271 2.87 -12.15 29.19
N THR A 272 2.33 -13.35 29.42
CA THR A 272 2.36 -14.02 30.73
C THR A 272 3.78 -14.40 31.13
N TYR A 273 4.59 -14.84 30.18
CA TYR A 273 6.01 -15.11 30.38
C TYR A 273 6.79 -13.83 30.66
N LEU A 274 6.63 -12.82 29.79
CA LEU A 274 7.30 -11.53 29.95
C LEU A 274 6.97 -10.86 31.29
N ALA A 275 5.73 -10.98 31.78
CA ALA A 275 5.34 -10.45 33.08
C ALA A 275 6.07 -11.13 34.25
N LYS A 276 6.39 -12.44 34.15
CA LYS A 276 7.21 -13.17 35.13
C LYS A 276 8.68 -12.71 35.09
N CYS A 277 9.18 -12.35 33.90
CA CYS A 277 10.50 -11.78 33.70
C CYS A 277 10.61 -10.27 34.06
N GLY A 278 9.56 -9.68 34.64
CA GLY A 278 9.57 -8.26 35.05
C GLY A 278 9.07 -7.28 33.99
N TYR A 279 8.84 -7.72 32.74
CA TYR A 279 8.38 -6.88 31.63
C TYR A 279 6.85 -6.82 31.58
N LYS A 280 6.25 -5.84 32.27
CA LYS A 280 4.80 -5.70 32.40
C LYS A 280 4.19 -4.66 31.48
N THR A 281 4.99 -3.82 30.81
CA THR A 281 4.52 -2.71 29.99
C THR A 281 4.24 -3.16 28.56
N ARG A 282 3.23 -2.53 27.94
CA ARG A 282 2.80 -2.85 26.57
C ARG A 282 3.90 -2.53 25.55
N GLU A 283 4.70 -1.51 25.84
CA GLU A 283 5.85 -1.07 25.02
C GLU A 283 6.87 -2.17 24.81
N ILE A 284 6.88 -3.21 25.64
CA ILE A 284 7.78 -4.37 25.49
C ILE A 284 7.03 -5.57 24.93
N TYR A 285 6.02 -6.07 25.63
CA TYR A 285 5.35 -7.30 25.19
C TYR A 285 4.49 -7.10 23.92
N GLY A 286 4.08 -5.87 23.63
CA GLY A 286 3.21 -5.54 22.51
C GLY A 286 3.92 -5.12 21.24
N GLN A 287 5.27 -5.05 21.22
CA GLN A 287 6.02 -4.67 20.02
C GLN A 287 5.69 -5.57 18.85
N VAL A 288 5.59 -5.00 17.63
CA VAL A 288 5.39 -5.82 16.43
C VAL A 288 6.57 -6.76 16.17
N ALA A 289 7.75 -6.43 16.67
CA ALA A 289 8.89 -7.34 16.70
C ALA A 289 8.67 -8.60 17.56
N ASN A 290 7.69 -8.60 18.45
CA ASN A 290 7.26 -9.79 19.21
C ASN A 290 6.11 -10.56 18.53
N LEU A 291 5.70 -10.17 17.32
CA LEU A 291 4.61 -10.79 16.61
C LEU A 291 5.10 -11.65 15.44
N THR A 292 4.43 -12.77 15.22
CA THR A 292 4.54 -13.63 14.04
C THR A 292 3.18 -14.25 13.73
N TYR A 293 3.13 -15.09 12.72
CA TYR A 293 1.97 -15.93 12.40
C TYR A 293 2.37 -17.39 12.56
N ILE A 294 1.50 -18.20 13.13
CA ILE A 294 1.72 -19.64 13.32
C ILE A 294 0.50 -20.43 12.90
N SER A 295 0.71 -21.66 12.43
CA SER A 295 -0.37 -22.58 12.10
C SER A 295 -1.17 -22.97 13.35
N LYS A 296 -2.35 -23.54 13.13
CA LYS A 296 -3.19 -24.03 14.23
C LYS A 296 -2.49 -25.16 15.00
N GLU A 297 -1.86 -26.07 14.29
CA GLU A 297 -1.11 -27.19 14.81
C GLU A 297 0.04 -26.71 15.71
N THR A 298 0.83 -25.76 15.22
CA THR A 298 1.90 -25.12 16.03
C THR A 298 1.32 -24.46 17.27
N LYS A 299 0.18 -23.74 17.14
CA LYS A 299 -0.48 -23.05 18.26
C LYS A 299 -0.90 -24.04 19.35
N ASP A 300 -1.33 -25.25 18.99
CA ASP A 300 -1.72 -26.30 19.93
C ASP A 300 -0.51 -26.88 20.69
N ILE A 301 0.68 -26.82 20.09
CA ILE A 301 1.95 -27.26 20.74
C ILE A 301 2.46 -26.17 21.69
N VAL A 302 2.65 -24.96 21.15
CA VAL A 302 3.31 -23.86 21.90
C VAL A 302 2.40 -23.19 22.91
N LYS A 303 1.09 -23.12 22.61
CA LYS A 303 0.05 -22.46 23.43
C LYS A 303 0.52 -21.04 23.83
N ARG A 304 0.50 -20.73 25.13
CA ARG A 304 1.02 -19.48 25.73
C ARG A 304 2.16 -19.77 26.69
N LYS A 305 2.95 -20.81 26.41
CA LYS A 305 4.08 -21.23 27.23
C LYS A 305 5.32 -20.38 26.92
N ALA A 306 6.26 -20.34 27.85
CA ALA A 306 7.59 -19.83 27.54
C ALA A 306 8.27 -20.69 26.46
N PRO A 307 9.12 -20.12 25.60
CA PRO A 307 9.81 -20.90 24.55
C PRO A 307 10.56 -22.13 25.08
N ALA A 308 11.22 -22.01 26.21
CA ALA A 308 11.91 -23.16 26.87
C ALA A 308 10.96 -24.32 27.19
N ASP A 309 9.68 -24.03 27.56
CA ASP A 309 8.74 -25.04 28.06
C ASP A 309 8.19 -25.94 26.93
N TYR A 310 8.36 -25.58 25.67
CA TYR A 310 7.86 -26.38 24.53
C TYR A 310 8.99 -26.87 23.61
N ARG A 311 10.23 -26.54 23.90
CA ARG A 311 11.38 -26.86 23.05
C ARG A 311 11.52 -28.37 22.82
N GLU A 312 11.60 -29.18 23.89
CA GLU A 312 11.74 -30.64 23.80
C GLU A 312 10.63 -31.26 22.95
N LYS A 313 9.40 -30.83 23.17
CA LYS A 313 8.26 -31.33 22.38
C LYS A 313 8.35 -30.95 20.89
N LEU A 314 8.87 -29.78 20.57
CA LEU A 314 9.12 -29.40 19.18
C LEU A 314 10.24 -30.23 18.56
N GLU A 315 11.34 -30.47 19.31
CA GLU A 315 12.46 -31.29 18.86
C GLU A 315 12.02 -32.73 18.55
N GLU A 316 11.09 -33.28 19.34
CA GLU A 316 10.49 -34.60 19.09
C GLU A 316 9.64 -34.64 17.82
N ILE A 317 8.93 -33.55 17.48
CA ILE A 317 7.96 -33.52 16.36
C ILE A 317 8.67 -33.19 15.03
N ILE A 318 9.51 -32.15 14.99
CA ILE A 318 10.07 -31.62 13.73
C ILE A 318 11.60 -31.72 13.65
N GLY A 319 12.27 -32.13 14.74
CA GLY A 319 13.71 -32.21 14.81
C GLY A 319 14.41 -30.85 15.01
N ARG A 320 15.60 -30.89 15.59
CA ARG A 320 16.37 -29.71 15.97
C ARG A 320 16.78 -28.84 14.77
N GLU A 321 17.21 -29.47 13.68
CA GLU A 321 17.65 -28.75 12.48
C GLU A 321 16.50 -27.94 11.87
N SER A 322 15.29 -28.52 11.81
CA SER A 322 14.08 -27.81 11.32
C SER A 322 13.71 -26.64 12.23
N ILE A 323 13.89 -26.77 13.53
CA ILE A 323 13.66 -25.64 14.47
C ILE A 323 14.64 -24.52 14.18
N THR A 324 15.95 -24.82 14.06
CA THR A 324 16.97 -23.81 13.81
C THR A 324 16.71 -23.09 12.47
N ALA A 325 16.39 -23.84 11.39
CA ALA A 325 16.04 -23.28 10.10
C ALA A 325 14.80 -22.38 10.17
N SER A 326 13.74 -22.85 10.85
CA SER A 326 12.49 -22.07 11.02
C SER A 326 12.70 -20.78 11.81
N LEU A 327 13.54 -20.80 12.84
CA LEU A 327 13.90 -19.60 13.61
C LEU A 327 14.62 -18.59 12.70
N GLN A 328 15.65 -19.03 11.96
CA GLN A 328 16.42 -18.16 11.07
C GLN A 328 15.53 -17.55 9.99
N GLU A 329 14.66 -18.34 9.37
CA GLU A 329 13.70 -17.86 8.36
C GLU A 329 12.74 -16.80 8.91
N ASN A 330 12.46 -16.80 10.21
CA ASN A 330 11.60 -15.85 10.90
C ASN A 330 12.37 -14.73 11.65
N GLY A 331 13.65 -14.55 11.36
CA GLY A 331 14.48 -13.51 11.96
C GLY A 331 14.73 -13.72 13.46
N LEU A 332 14.84 -14.98 13.90
CA LEU A 332 15.05 -15.39 15.28
C LEU A 332 16.27 -16.29 15.42
N THR A 333 16.75 -16.43 16.65
CA THR A 333 17.85 -17.35 17.03
C THR A 333 17.40 -18.28 18.15
N GLU A 334 18.19 -19.33 18.45
CA GLU A 334 17.92 -20.22 19.57
C GLU A 334 17.97 -19.52 20.94
N GLU A 335 18.47 -18.29 21.01
CA GLU A 335 18.46 -17.49 22.25
C GLU A 335 17.05 -17.34 22.83
N ILE A 336 15.99 -17.43 22.00
CA ILE A 336 14.61 -17.38 22.50
C ILE A 336 14.27 -18.48 23.50
N PHE A 337 14.91 -19.64 23.40
CA PHE A 337 14.67 -20.78 24.31
C PHE A 337 15.39 -20.63 25.65
N THR A 338 16.44 -19.83 25.70
CA THR A 338 17.22 -19.56 26.91
C THR A 338 16.96 -18.16 27.46
N ALA A 339 16.08 -17.40 26.83
CA ALA A 339 15.76 -16.04 27.21
C ALA A 339 15.32 -15.96 28.67
N GLY A 340 16.01 -15.16 29.44
CA GLY A 340 15.70 -14.81 30.80
C GLY A 340 15.39 -13.32 30.93
N GLU A 341 15.26 -12.81 32.17
CA GLU A 341 14.90 -11.43 32.44
C GLU A 341 15.81 -10.40 31.74
N LYS A 342 17.10 -10.71 31.57
CA LYS A 342 18.11 -9.78 30.99
C LYS A 342 18.18 -9.79 29.46
N ASP A 343 17.64 -10.80 28.80
CA ASP A 343 17.88 -11.05 27.37
C ASP A 343 16.72 -10.59 26.48
N VAL A 344 15.53 -10.39 27.03
CA VAL A 344 14.30 -10.07 26.28
C VAL A 344 14.45 -8.82 25.43
N THR A 345 14.99 -7.75 25.99
CA THR A 345 15.17 -6.48 25.26
C THR A 345 16.18 -6.60 24.13
N LYS A 346 17.25 -7.39 24.35
CA LYS A 346 18.25 -7.70 23.31
C LYS A 346 17.61 -8.51 22.19
N ILE A 347 16.91 -9.59 22.49
CA ILE A 347 16.23 -10.45 21.49
C ILE A 347 15.29 -9.64 20.62
N LEU A 348 14.46 -8.77 21.22
CA LEU A 348 13.54 -7.92 20.47
C LEU A 348 14.28 -6.87 19.64
N ALA A 349 15.39 -6.31 20.14
CA ALA A 349 16.21 -5.36 19.40
C ALA A 349 16.90 -6.03 18.20
N ASP A 350 17.47 -7.21 18.38
CA ASP A 350 18.12 -7.97 17.33
C ASP A 350 17.11 -8.38 16.24
N ARG A 351 15.91 -8.83 16.65
CA ARG A 351 14.84 -9.12 15.69
C ARG A 351 14.41 -7.90 14.91
N ARG A 352 14.28 -6.71 15.52
CA ARG A 352 13.95 -5.48 14.79
C ARG A 352 14.97 -5.19 13.69
N LYS A 353 16.26 -5.36 13.97
CA LYS A 353 17.33 -5.22 12.97
C LYS A 353 17.22 -6.26 11.87
N GLN A 354 16.95 -7.52 12.24
CA GLN A 354 16.77 -8.59 11.25
C GLN A 354 15.58 -8.33 10.33
N MET A 355 14.44 -7.88 10.86
CA MET A 355 13.26 -7.49 10.07
C MET A 355 13.60 -6.37 9.07
N ALA A 356 14.37 -5.37 9.49
CA ALA A 356 14.82 -4.28 8.62
C ALA A 356 15.78 -4.77 7.52
N LEU A 357 16.71 -5.68 7.88
CA LEU A 357 17.62 -6.29 6.92
C LEU A 357 16.89 -7.13 5.88
N GLU A 358 15.92 -7.94 6.27
CA GLU A 358 15.11 -8.75 5.36
C GLU A 358 14.35 -7.87 4.35
N ILE A 359 13.81 -6.74 4.79
CA ILE A 359 13.18 -5.78 3.89
C ILE A 359 14.21 -5.16 2.94
N LYS A 360 15.39 -4.77 3.45
CA LYS A 360 16.48 -4.20 2.63
C LYS A 360 16.90 -5.16 1.52
N GLU A 361 17.11 -6.43 1.86
CA GLU A 361 17.50 -7.45 0.89
C GLU A 361 16.38 -7.73 -0.13
N PHE A 362 15.14 -7.82 0.32
CA PHE A 362 14.00 -7.96 -0.59
C PHE A 362 13.87 -6.76 -1.53
N TYR A 363 14.00 -5.53 -1.01
CA TYR A 363 13.91 -4.31 -1.80
C TYR A 363 14.90 -4.30 -2.99
N LYS A 364 16.11 -4.84 -2.80
CA LYS A 364 17.12 -4.95 -3.86
C LYS A 364 16.71 -5.91 -4.99
N THR A 365 15.72 -6.78 -4.76
CA THR A 365 15.24 -7.74 -5.76
C THR A 365 14.08 -7.22 -6.59
N LEU A 366 13.50 -6.09 -6.21
CA LEU A 366 12.39 -5.45 -6.92
C LEU A 366 12.90 -4.65 -8.11
#